data_2c0d50a3c44a2291bb21554c533402f2
#
_entry.id   2c0d50a3c44a2291bb21554c533402f2
#
_cell.length_a   1.000
_cell.length_b   1.000
_cell.length_c   1.000
_cell.angle_alpha   90.00
_cell.angle_beta   90.00
_cell.angle_gamma   90.00
#
_symmetry.space_group_name_H-M   'P 1'
#
loop_
_entity.id
_entity.type
_entity.pdbx_description
1 polymer ?
#
loop_
_entity_poly.entity_id
_entity_poly.type
_entity_poly.pdbx_seq_one_letter_code
_entity_poly.pdbx_strand_id
1 'polypeptide(L)'
;AWETLAAIAIVVASIFLLPRYLKGGLTTVPQFLAKRFDVATKTITSGLFLTGYVVVLLPVILYSGSVAISGMFDVPTLLGVSDNTALVICIWGIGIIGSIYAVFGGLKAVAVSDSINAIGLLIGGLLIPIFGLMAIGDGSVFTGIETLVNTNPERFDSTGNAGQEVPFSTIFTGMMLVQLFYWGTNQQIIQRALGAKNLAEGQKGLL
;
A
#
# COMPACT_ATOMS: atom_id res chain seq x y z
N ALA A 1 -14.17 6.80 -1.34
CA ALA A 1 -13.75 7.79 -0.31
C ALA A 1 -12.30 7.59 0.14
N TRP A 2 -11.84 6.36 0.42
CA TRP A 2 -10.49 6.08 0.92
C TRP A 2 -9.40 6.59 -0.04
N GLU A 3 -9.45 6.23 -1.31
CA GLU A 3 -8.44 6.60 -2.32
C GLU A 3 -8.44 8.11 -2.62
N THR A 4 -9.61 8.74 -2.63
CA THR A 4 -9.72 10.19 -2.82
C THR A 4 -9.03 10.96 -1.69
N LEU A 5 -9.21 10.50 -0.44
CA LEU A 5 -8.52 11.09 0.71
C LEU A 5 -7.02 10.81 0.70
N ALA A 6 -6.59 9.64 0.22
CA ALA A 6 -5.18 9.33 0.01
C ALA A 6 -4.53 10.34 -0.94
N ALA A 7 -5.17 10.63 -2.08
CA ALA A 7 -4.67 11.63 -3.03
C ALA A 7 -4.50 13.02 -2.39
N ILE A 8 -5.48 13.48 -1.61
CA ILE A 8 -5.39 14.74 -0.87
C ILE A 8 -4.24 14.69 0.15
N ALA A 9 -4.14 13.61 0.91
CA ALA A 9 -3.09 13.44 1.92
C ALA A 9 -1.68 13.42 1.32
N ILE A 10 -1.51 12.78 0.16
CA ILE A 10 -0.24 12.77 -0.60
C ILE A 10 0.16 14.19 -1.01
N VAL A 11 -0.77 14.97 -1.55
CA VAL A 11 -0.53 16.37 -1.92
C VAL A 11 -0.11 17.18 -0.70
N VAL A 12 -0.82 17.05 0.43
CA VAL A 12 -0.46 17.72 1.68
C VAL A 12 0.92 17.28 2.18
N ALA A 13 1.20 15.98 2.17
CA ALA A 13 2.51 15.45 2.58
C ALA A 13 3.63 15.97 1.68
N SER A 14 3.43 16.01 0.36
CA SER A 14 4.40 16.50 -0.63
C SER A 14 4.70 17.99 -0.46
N ILE A 15 3.69 18.82 -0.23
CA ILE A 15 3.84 20.29 -0.15
C ILE A 15 4.34 20.73 1.23
N PHE A 16 3.82 20.14 2.31
CA PHE A 16 4.06 20.64 3.67
C PHE A 16 5.06 19.82 4.46
N LEU A 17 5.03 18.49 4.38
CA LEU A 17 5.87 17.63 5.23
C LEU A 17 7.23 17.36 4.59
N LEU A 18 7.26 16.97 3.33
CA LEU A 18 8.51 16.61 2.65
C LEU A 18 9.56 17.74 2.65
N PRO A 19 9.21 19.03 2.37
CA PRO A 19 10.19 20.11 2.45
C PRO A 19 10.78 20.28 3.85
N ARG A 20 9.98 20.07 4.89
CA ARG A 20 10.45 20.16 6.28
C ARG A 20 11.41 19.04 6.64
N TYR A 21 11.14 17.84 6.19
CA TYR A 21 12.02 16.68 6.41
C TYR A 21 13.35 16.85 5.69
N LEU A 22 13.33 17.21 4.41
CA LEU A 22 14.56 17.37 3.61
C LEU A 22 15.41 18.56 4.10
N LYS A 23 14.81 19.72 4.42
CA LYS A 23 15.53 20.84 5.02
C LYS A 23 16.15 20.47 6.38
N GLY A 24 15.50 19.57 7.12
CA GLY A 24 16.02 19.07 8.38
C GLY A 24 17.15 18.05 8.24
N GLY A 25 17.50 17.61 7.02
CA GLY A 25 18.46 16.52 6.79
C GLY A 25 18.03 15.21 7.43
N LEU A 26 16.72 14.95 7.45
CA LEU A 26 16.13 13.78 8.09
C LEU A 26 16.04 12.63 7.09
N THR A 27 16.51 11.47 7.49
CA THR A 27 16.40 10.23 6.72
C THR A 27 15.30 9.31 7.25
N THR A 28 14.84 9.55 8.47
CA THR A 28 13.77 8.77 9.09
C THR A 28 12.83 9.64 9.93
N VAL A 29 11.57 9.22 10.02
CA VAL A 29 10.57 9.89 10.86
C VAL A 29 10.95 9.89 12.35
N PRO A 30 11.48 8.80 12.94
CA PRO A 30 11.95 8.85 14.32
C PRO A 30 13.07 9.87 14.57
N GLN A 31 13.92 10.19 13.58
CA GLN A 31 14.91 11.27 13.72
C GLN A 31 14.26 12.66 13.85
N PHE A 32 13.11 12.88 13.17
CA PHE A 32 12.33 14.08 13.36
C PHE A 32 11.88 14.23 14.82
N LEU A 33 11.41 13.12 15.43
CA LEU A 33 11.00 13.12 16.82
C LEU A 33 12.16 13.40 17.78
N ALA A 34 13.37 12.87 17.49
CA ALA A 34 14.56 13.17 18.29
C ALA A 34 14.92 14.66 18.27
N LYS A 35 14.74 15.34 17.12
CA LYS A 35 15.01 16.80 17.01
C LYS A 35 13.93 17.64 17.68
N ARG A 36 12.70 17.16 17.71
CA ARG A 36 11.54 17.89 18.26
C ARG A 36 11.39 17.70 19.76
N PHE A 37 11.70 16.50 20.27
CA PHE A 37 11.52 16.09 21.65
C PHE A 37 12.87 15.65 22.23
N ASP A 38 13.13 14.34 22.25
CA ASP A 38 14.35 13.77 22.81
C ASP A 38 14.72 12.42 22.17
N VAL A 39 15.87 11.87 22.60
CA VAL A 39 16.39 10.58 22.12
C VAL A 39 15.52 9.41 22.64
N ALA A 40 14.94 9.52 23.82
CA ALA A 40 14.09 8.48 24.40
C ALA A 40 12.82 8.30 23.53
N THR A 41 12.16 9.40 23.16
CA THR A 41 11.03 9.40 22.23
C THR A 41 11.35 8.74 20.89
N LYS A 42 12.52 9.06 20.30
CA LYS A 42 13.01 8.39 19.09
C LYS A 42 13.12 6.88 19.28
N THR A 43 13.75 6.44 20.37
CA THR A 43 14.03 5.02 20.61
C THR A 43 12.74 4.23 20.81
N ILE A 44 11.82 4.75 21.64
CA ILE A 44 10.52 4.13 21.89
C ILE A 44 9.72 4.03 20.60
N THR A 45 9.62 5.12 19.84
CA THR A 45 8.86 5.14 18.58
C THR A 45 9.46 4.20 17.54
N SER A 46 10.80 4.13 17.43
CA SER A 46 11.49 3.18 16.56
C SER A 46 11.19 1.74 16.94
N GLY A 47 11.21 1.43 18.24
CA GLY A 47 10.86 0.11 18.75
C GLY A 47 9.41 -0.28 18.45
N LEU A 48 8.48 0.64 18.67
CA LEU A 48 7.06 0.41 18.36
C LEU A 48 6.83 0.18 16.84
N PHE A 49 7.43 0.99 15.97
CA PHE A 49 7.32 0.80 14.52
C PHE A 49 7.94 -0.53 14.10
N LEU A 50 9.13 -0.85 14.57
CA LEU A 50 9.79 -2.11 14.22
C LEU A 50 8.96 -3.32 14.67
N THR A 51 8.46 -3.30 15.89
CA THR A 51 7.59 -4.37 16.42
C THR A 51 6.30 -4.49 15.58
N GLY A 52 5.65 -3.38 15.29
CA GLY A 52 4.45 -3.37 14.44
C GLY A 52 4.70 -3.92 13.03
N TYR A 53 5.84 -3.57 12.43
CA TYR A 53 6.20 -4.09 11.10
C TYR A 53 6.53 -5.58 11.13
N VAL A 54 7.29 -6.06 12.10
CA VAL A 54 7.71 -7.46 12.17
C VAL A 54 6.58 -8.39 12.63
N VAL A 55 5.81 -7.97 13.64
CA VAL A 55 4.80 -8.85 14.26
C VAL A 55 3.45 -8.78 13.55
N VAL A 56 3.10 -7.64 12.96
CA VAL A 56 1.77 -7.46 12.35
C VAL A 56 1.87 -7.40 10.83
N LEU A 57 2.61 -6.44 10.31
CA LEU A 57 2.57 -6.13 8.87
C LEU A 57 3.22 -7.21 8.01
N LEU A 58 4.41 -7.66 8.38
CA LEU A 58 5.15 -8.67 7.62
C LEU A 58 4.40 -10.01 7.51
N PRO A 59 3.86 -10.61 8.61
CA PRO A 59 3.06 -11.81 8.51
C PRO A 59 1.83 -11.66 7.63
N VAL A 60 1.11 -10.53 7.73
CA VAL A 60 -0.09 -10.27 6.92
C VAL A 60 0.26 -10.21 5.43
N ILE A 61 1.35 -9.51 5.07
CA ILE A 61 1.79 -9.39 3.67
C ILE A 61 2.23 -10.75 3.11
N LEU A 62 3.06 -11.50 3.87
CA LEU A 62 3.54 -12.81 3.44
C LEU A 62 2.40 -13.81 3.30
N TYR A 63 1.47 -13.83 4.25
CA TYR A 63 0.30 -14.71 4.19
C TYR A 63 -0.60 -14.38 2.99
N SER A 64 -0.97 -13.10 2.81
CA SER A 64 -1.84 -12.68 1.71
C SER A 64 -1.22 -12.96 0.34
N GLY A 65 0.10 -12.68 0.19
CA GLY A 65 0.83 -13.01 -1.04
C GLY A 65 0.89 -14.50 -1.30
N SER A 66 1.07 -15.30 -0.25
CA SER A 66 1.13 -16.77 -0.36
C SER A 66 -0.22 -17.39 -0.73
N VAL A 67 -1.32 -16.88 -0.17
CA VAL A 67 -2.68 -17.30 -0.56
C VAL A 67 -2.93 -17.01 -2.03
N ALA A 68 -2.55 -15.81 -2.50
CA ALA A 68 -2.71 -15.43 -3.89
C ALA A 68 -1.90 -16.33 -4.83
N ILE A 69 -0.61 -16.54 -4.55
CA ILE A 69 0.26 -17.41 -5.37
C ILE A 69 -0.23 -18.86 -5.34
N SER A 70 -0.55 -19.37 -4.17
CA SER A 70 -1.04 -20.75 -4.02
C SER A 70 -2.32 -21.00 -4.81
N GLY A 71 -3.25 -20.03 -4.80
CA GLY A 71 -4.50 -20.11 -5.56
C GLY A 71 -4.32 -19.91 -7.06
N MET A 72 -3.44 -18.99 -7.49
CA MET A 72 -3.22 -18.72 -8.92
C MET A 72 -2.52 -19.88 -9.65
N PHE A 73 -1.59 -20.54 -8.99
CA PHE A 73 -0.77 -21.62 -9.58
C PHE A 73 -1.17 -23.02 -9.13
N ASP A 74 -2.23 -23.15 -8.34
CA ASP A 74 -2.67 -24.42 -7.75
C ASP A 74 -1.49 -25.22 -7.16
N VAL A 75 -0.72 -24.53 -6.32
CA VAL A 75 0.52 -25.07 -5.72
C VAL A 75 0.28 -26.40 -4.97
N PRO A 76 -0.84 -26.61 -4.27
CA PRO A 76 -1.15 -27.89 -3.64
C PRO A 76 -1.13 -29.05 -4.63
N THR A 77 -1.83 -28.93 -5.75
CA THR A 77 -1.87 -29.95 -6.80
C THR A 77 -0.52 -30.10 -7.51
N LEU A 78 0.15 -28.98 -7.79
CA LEU A 78 1.45 -28.96 -8.47
C LEU A 78 2.53 -29.70 -7.67
N LEU A 79 2.54 -29.57 -6.34
CA LEU A 79 3.53 -30.19 -5.47
C LEU A 79 3.04 -31.49 -4.81
N GLY A 80 1.77 -31.87 -4.98
CA GLY A 80 1.20 -33.04 -4.34
C GLY A 80 1.16 -32.95 -2.81
N VAL A 81 0.94 -31.76 -2.25
CA VAL A 81 0.94 -31.50 -0.82
C VAL A 81 -0.40 -30.93 -0.34
N SER A 82 -0.63 -30.91 0.98
CA SER A 82 -1.82 -30.28 1.54
C SER A 82 -1.79 -28.76 1.39
N ASP A 83 -2.96 -28.11 1.36
CA ASP A 83 -3.11 -26.65 1.25
C ASP A 83 -2.27 -25.88 2.28
N ASN A 84 -2.27 -26.34 3.53
CA ASN A 84 -1.48 -25.75 4.59
C ASN A 84 0.03 -25.85 4.32
N THR A 85 0.48 -26.99 3.82
CA THR A 85 1.89 -27.20 3.47
C THR A 85 2.30 -26.31 2.30
N ALA A 86 1.45 -26.21 1.27
CA ALA A 86 1.66 -25.32 0.13
C ALA A 86 1.76 -23.84 0.57
N LEU A 87 0.87 -23.40 1.46
CA LEU A 87 0.94 -22.03 2.02
C LEU A 87 2.26 -21.79 2.77
N VAL A 88 2.70 -22.72 3.60
CA VAL A 88 3.98 -22.58 4.32
C VAL A 88 5.16 -22.51 3.35
N ILE A 89 5.18 -23.34 2.31
CA ILE A 89 6.20 -23.30 1.26
C ILE A 89 6.21 -21.94 0.55
N CYS A 90 5.03 -21.41 0.18
CA CYS A 90 4.90 -20.11 -0.44
C CYS A 90 5.37 -18.97 0.48
N ILE A 91 5.00 -18.99 1.77
CA ILE A 91 5.42 -17.98 2.76
C ILE A 91 6.95 -17.94 2.85
N TRP A 92 7.60 -19.10 3.01
CA TRP A 92 9.05 -19.17 3.09
C TRP A 92 9.71 -18.80 1.76
N GLY A 93 9.17 -19.24 0.63
CA GLY A 93 9.68 -18.89 -0.70
C GLY A 93 9.68 -17.38 -0.93
N ILE A 94 8.54 -16.73 -0.74
CA ILE A 94 8.41 -15.25 -0.87
C ILE A 94 9.31 -14.54 0.14
N GLY A 95 9.32 -14.98 1.38
CA GLY A 95 10.11 -14.38 2.45
C GLY A 95 11.61 -14.45 2.18
N ILE A 96 12.13 -15.60 1.75
CA ILE A 96 13.55 -15.79 1.43
C ILE A 96 13.94 -14.95 0.21
N ILE A 97 13.20 -15.05 -0.89
CA ILE A 97 13.49 -14.28 -2.12
C ILE A 97 13.44 -12.79 -1.83
N GLY A 98 12.38 -12.33 -1.16
CA GLY A 98 12.23 -10.93 -0.76
C GLY A 98 13.38 -10.45 0.14
N SER A 99 13.81 -11.27 1.10
CA SER A 99 14.92 -10.94 1.99
C SER A 99 16.25 -10.84 1.25
N ILE A 100 16.50 -11.76 0.30
CA ILE A 100 17.74 -11.75 -0.49
C ILE A 100 17.86 -10.44 -1.26
N TYR A 101 16.87 -10.07 -2.07
CA TYR A 101 17.00 -8.86 -2.87
C TYR A 101 16.97 -7.58 -2.01
N ALA A 102 16.25 -7.57 -0.88
CA ALA A 102 16.22 -6.42 0.01
C ALA A 102 17.54 -6.20 0.75
N VAL A 103 18.17 -7.28 1.25
CA VAL A 103 19.45 -7.21 1.98
C VAL A 103 20.61 -6.86 1.04
N PHE A 104 20.70 -7.53 -0.12
CA PHE A 104 21.82 -7.31 -1.06
C PHE A 104 21.64 -6.07 -1.94
N GLY A 105 20.40 -5.73 -2.30
CA GLY A 105 20.11 -4.61 -3.20
C GLY A 105 19.78 -3.30 -2.50
N GLY A 106 19.42 -3.35 -1.22
CA GLY A 106 19.05 -2.20 -0.41
C GLY A 106 17.86 -1.41 -0.99
N LEU A 107 17.72 -0.16 -0.55
CA LEU A 107 16.60 0.71 -0.93
C LEU A 107 16.50 0.95 -2.45
N LYS A 108 17.64 0.99 -3.15
CA LYS A 108 17.66 1.21 -4.61
C LYS A 108 17.05 0.03 -5.38
N ALA A 109 17.40 -1.20 -5.02
CA ALA A 109 16.84 -2.38 -5.68
C ALA A 109 15.34 -2.51 -5.40
N VAL A 110 14.91 -2.22 -4.17
CA VAL A 110 13.49 -2.21 -3.80
C VAL A 110 12.74 -1.16 -4.64
N ALA A 111 13.26 0.06 -4.77
CA ALA A 111 12.62 1.12 -5.56
C ALA A 111 12.50 0.76 -7.05
N VAL A 112 13.50 0.10 -7.63
CA VAL A 112 13.44 -0.39 -9.02
C VAL A 112 12.38 -1.49 -9.16
N SER A 113 12.35 -2.45 -8.24
CA SER A 113 11.33 -3.51 -8.21
C SER A 113 9.93 -2.94 -8.09
N ASP A 114 9.72 -1.95 -7.20
CA ASP A 114 8.45 -1.27 -7.04
C ASP A 114 7.99 -0.58 -8.32
N SER A 115 8.93 0.03 -9.08
CA SER A 115 8.60 0.67 -10.36
C SER A 115 8.13 -0.32 -11.42
N ILE A 116 8.75 -1.49 -11.48
CA ILE A 116 8.32 -2.58 -12.39
C ILE A 116 6.94 -3.11 -11.96
N ASN A 117 6.76 -3.34 -10.67
CA ASN A 117 5.49 -3.80 -10.11
C ASN A 117 4.36 -2.77 -10.35
N ALA A 118 4.66 -1.46 -10.26
CA ALA A 118 3.68 -0.41 -10.52
C ALA A 118 3.14 -0.47 -11.96
N ILE A 119 4.00 -0.71 -12.95
CA ILE A 119 3.57 -0.89 -14.34
C ILE A 119 2.63 -2.10 -14.47
N GLY A 120 3.02 -3.23 -13.88
CA GLY A 120 2.17 -4.44 -13.85
C GLY A 120 0.83 -4.22 -13.17
N LEU A 121 0.82 -3.50 -12.04
CA LEU A 121 -0.39 -3.15 -11.31
C LEU A 121 -1.31 -2.21 -12.09
N LEU A 122 -0.75 -1.22 -12.83
CA LEU A 122 -1.56 -0.33 -13.67
C LEU A 122 -2.20 -1.10 -14.82
N ILE A 123 -1.44 -1.94 -15.50
CA ILE A 123 -1.98 -2.77 -16.60
C ILE A 123 -3.03 -3.73 -16.06
N GLY A 124 -2.73 -4.50 -15.01
CA GLY A 124 -3.67 -5.44 -14.41
C GLY A 124 -4.91 -4.75 -13.83
N GLY A 125 -4.71 -3.61 -13.16
CA GLY A 125 -5.78 -2.80 -12.60
C GLY A 125 -6.75 -2.24 -13.65
N LEU A 126 -6.28 -2.02 -14.88
CA LEU A 126 -7.14 -1.65 -16.01
C LEU A 126 -7.79 -2.86 -16.68
N LEU A 127 -7.06 -3.95 -16.84
CA LEU A 127 -7.57 -5.15 -17.52
C LEU A 127 -8.65 -5.87 -16.71
N ILE A 128 -8.51 -5.97 -15.38
CA ILE A 128 -9.47 -6.67 -14.52
C ILE A 128 -10.88 -6.07 -14.65
N PRO A 129 -11.12 -4.76 -14.47
CA PRO A 129 -12.45 -4.20 -14.64
C PRO A 129 -12.95 -4.29 -16.08
N ILE A 130 -12.09 -4.15 -17.10
CA ILE A 130 -12.48 -4.30 -18.50
C ILE A 130 -12.98 -5.72 -18.77
N PHE A 131 -12.21 -6.75 -18.41
CA PHE A 131 -12.63 -8.14 -18.60
C PHE A 131 -13.82 -8.50 -17.74
N GLY A 132 -13.90 -7.98 -16.49
CA GLY A 132 -15.06 -8.16 -15.63
C GLY A 132 -16.34 -7.60 -16.24
N LEU A 133 -16.28 -6.39 -16.80
CA LEU A 133 -17.42 -5.78 -17.52
C LEU A 133 -17.79 -6.54 -18.78
N MET A 134 -16.81 -6.99 -19.55
CA MET A 134 -17.05 -7.82 -20.73
C MET A 134 -17.72 -9.16 -20.38
N ALA A 135 -17.32 -9.79 -19.26
CA ALA A 135 -17.93 -11.04 -18.79
C ALA A 135 -19.39 -10.86 -18.37
N ILE A 136 -19.73 -9.71 -17.75
CA ILE A 136 -21.12 -9.37 -17.37
C ILE A 136 -21.96 -8.94 -18.58
N GLY A 137 -21.35 -8.30 -19.55
CA GLY A 137 -22.00 -7.69 -20.72
C GLY A 137 -21.91 -8.52 -22.00
N ASP A 138 -21.75 -9.84 -21.91
CA ASP A 138 -21.65 -10.76 -23.06
C ASP A 138 -20.64 -10.30 -24.13
N GLY A 139 -19.46 -9.83 -23.68
CA GLY A 139 -18.38 -9.37 -24.53
C GLY A 139 -18.34 -7.84 -24.76
N SER A 140 -19.30 -7.09 -24.25
CA SER A 140 -19.35 -5.63 -24.36
C SER A 140 -19.14 -4.94 -23.01
N VAL A 141 -18.17 -4.03 -22.93
CA VAL A 141 -17.91 -3.22 -21.73
C VAL A 141 -19.10 -2.30 -21.42
N PHE A 142 -19.72 -1.70 -22.45
CA PHE A 142 -20.84 -0.77 -22.27
C PHE A 142 -22.09 -1.50 -21.75
N THR A 143 -22.41 -2.65 -22.30
CA THR A 143 -23.51 -3.49 -21.79
C THR A 143 -23.25 -3.96 -20.37
N GLY A 144 -21.99 -4.28 -20.02
CA GLY A 144 -21.58 -4.63 -18.67
C GLY A 144 -21.81 -3.49 -17.67
N ILE A 145 -21.47 -2.26 -18.03
CA ILE A 145 -21.75 -1.06 -17.21
C ILE A 145 -23.25 -0.88 -17.01
N GLU A 146 -24.02 -0.93 -18.10
CA GLU A 146 -25.48 -0.79 -18.05
C GLU A 146 -26.13 -1.85 -17.16
N THR A 147 -25.71 -3.10 -17.28
CA THR A 147 -26.17 -4.21 -16.43
C THR A 147 -25.86 -3.96 -14.96
N LEU A 148 -24.62 -3.53 -14.62
CA LEU A 148 -24.24 -3.22 -13.26
C LEU A 148 -25.04 -2.07 -12.66
N VAL A 149 -25.20 -0.98 -13.41
CA VAL A 149 -25.95 0.20 -12.95
C VAL A 149 -27.41 -0.14 -12.68
N ASN A 150 -28.01 -0.95 -13.54
CA ASN A 150 -29.43 -1.31 -13.42
C ASN A 150 -29.67 -2.39 -12.34
N THR A 151 -28.71 -3.30 -12.12
CA THR A 151 -28.88 -4.42 -11.17
C THR A 151 -28.52 -4.04 -9.74
N ASN A 152 -27.52 -3.18 -9.54
CA ASN A 152 -27.01 -2.82 -8.23
C ASN A 152 -26.73 -1.31 -8.11
N PRO A 153 -27.71 -0.44 -8.28
CA PRO A 153 -27.52 1.01 -8.25
C PRO A 153 -26.95 1.52 -6.92
N GLU A 154 -27.27 0.85 -5.80
CA GLU A 154 -26.79 1.19 -4.46
C GLU A 154 -25.27 1.02 -4.31
N ARG A 155 -24.62 0.20 -5.13
CA ARG A 155 -23.15 0.01 -5.09
C ARG A 155 -22.39 1.18 -5.71
N PHE A 156 -23.06 2.03 -6.47
CA PHE A 156 -22.47 3.27 -7.01
C PHE A 156 -22.56 4.44 -6.05
N ASP A 157 -23.31 4.31 -4.94
CA ASP A 157 -23.29 5.29 -3.87
C ASP A 157 -22.05 5.08 -2.99
N SER A 158 -21.02 5.89 -3.25
CA SER A 158 -19.78 5.89 -2.46
C SER A 158 -19.86 6.72 -1.18
N THR A 159 -21.00 7.36 -0.92
CA THR A 159 -21.25 8.15 0.29
C THR A 159 -21.83 7.26 1.38
N GLY A 160 -21.08 7.03 2.45
CA GLY A 160 -21.57 6.21 3.57
C GLY A 160 -22.67 6.92 4.36
N ASN A 161 -23.80 6.24 4.55
CA ASN A 161 -24.89 6.69 5.45
C ASN A 161 -24.51 6.52 6.92
N ALA A 162 -25.18 7.22 7.82
CA ALA A 162 -24.86 7.22 9.26
C ALA A 162 -24.91 5.82 9.94
N GLY A 163 -25.61 4.87 9.34
CA GLY A 163 -25.72 3.49 9.84
C GLY A 163 -24.73 2.50 9.21
N GLN A 164 -23.87 2.93 8.29
CA GLN A 164 -22.87 2.08 7.66
C GLN A 164 -21.55 2.06 8.47
N GLU A 165 -20.70 1.05 8.22
CA GLU A 165 -19.41 0.89 8.92
C GLU A 165 -18.49 2.11 8.74
N VAL A 166 -18.59 2.82 7.60
CA VAL A 166 -17.84 4.04 7.33
C VAL A 166 -18.81 5.17 6.97
N PRO A 167 -19.33 5.90 7.97
CA PRO A 167 -20.19 7.06 7.74
C PRO A 167 -19.44 8.19 7.03
N PHE A 168 -20.15 8.98 6.23
CA PHE A 168 -19.58 10.13 5.50
C PHE A 168 -18.81 11.12 6.40
N SER A 169 -19.27 11.33 7.62
CA SER A 169 -18.61 12.21 8.59
C SER A 169 -17.19 11.78 8.97
N THR A 170 -16.86 10.48 8.88
CA THR A 170 -15.51 9.97 9.18
C THR A 170 -14.45 10.42 8.18
N ILE A 171 -14.86 10.86 6.99
CA ILE A 171 -13.99 11.45 5.98
C ILE A 171 -13.22 12.65 6.52
N PHE A 172 -13.90 13.51 7.27
CA PHE A 172 -13.32 14.75 7.81
C PHE A 172 -12.60 14.58 9.15
N THR A 173 -12.69 13.41 9.75
CA THR A 173 -12.14 13.12 11.08
C THR A 173 -11.12 11.98 11.01
N GLY A 174 -11.49 10.78 11.42
CA GLY A 174 -10.58 9.65 11.54
C GLY A 174 -9.89 9.24 10.23
N MET A 175 -10.62 9.19 9.11
CA MET A 175 -10.05 8.77 7.84
C MET A 175 -8.97 9.75 7.34
N MET A 176 -9.21 11.06 7.41
CA MET A 176 -8.22 12.06 7.00
C MET A 176 -6.97 11.97 7.87
N LEU A 177 -7.11 11.82 9.18
CA LEU A 177 -5.98 11.66 10.09
C LEU A 177 -5.16 10.40 9.79
N VAL A 178 -5.82 9.27 9.53
CA VAL A 178 -5.15 8.02 9.15
C VAL A 178 -4.40 8.17 7.83
N GLN A 179 -4.99 8.82 6.84
CA GLN A 179 -4.35 9.07 5.54
C GLN A 179 -3.14 10.00 5.67
N LEU A 180 -3.26 11.09 6.43
CA LEU A 180 -2.13 12.00 6.70
C LEU A 180 -1.00 11.30 7.46
N PHE A 181 -1.34 10.45 8.44
CA PHE A 181 -0.37 9.60 9.12
C PHE A 181 0.32 8.65 8.14
N TYR A 182 -0.44 7.92 7.34
CA TYR A 182 0.07 6.91 6.42
C TYR A 182 1.02 7.51 5.37
N TRP A 183 0.60 8.56 4.70
CA TRP A 183 1.38 9.18 3.63
C TRP A 183 2.48 10.13 4.12
N GLY A 184 2.30 10.73 5.29
CA GLY A 184 3.21 11.75 5.81
C GLY A 184 4.23 11.24 6.82
N THR A 185 3.92 10.19 7.57
CA THR A 185 4.76 9.75 8.70
C THR A 185 5.09 8.26 8.71
N ASN A 186 4.41 7.44 7.91
CA ASN A 186 4.75 6.03 7.81
C ASN A 186 6.13 5.88 7.16
N GLN A 187 7.08 5.29 7.89
CA GLN A 187 8.46 5.15 7.44
C GLN A 187 8.58 4.39 6.13
N GLN A 188 7.76 3.38 5.89
CA GLN A 188 7.81 2.57 4.65
C GLN A 188 7.48 3.39 3.40
N ILE A 189 6.62 4.39 3.52
CA ILE A 189 6.18 5.23 2.40
C ILE A 189 7.14 6.41 2.23
N ILE A 190 7.30 7.21 3.28
CA ILE A 190 8.04 8.47 3.20
C ILE A 190 9.54 8.26 2.99
N GLN A 191 10.10 7.13 3.37
CA GLN A 191 11.53 6.84 3.22
C GLN A 191 11.98 6.89 1.75
N ARG A 192 11.14 6.47 0.82
CA ARG A 192 11.46 6.55 -0.62
C ARG A 192 11.57 7.99 -1.08
N ALA A 193 10.67 8.85 -0.63
CA ALA A 193 10.72 10.28 -0.94
C ALA A 193 11.89 10.98 -0.23
N LEU A 194 12.24 10.56 0.99
CA LEU A 194 13.40 11.08 1.73
C LEU A 194 14.74 10.67 1.10
N GLY A 195 14.78 9.55 0.37
CA GLY A 195 15.94 9.10 -0.41
C GLY A 195 16.10 9.78 -1.77
N ALA A 196 15.21 10.69 -2.16
CA ALA A 196 15.27 11.40 -3.43
C ALA A 196 16.46 12.38 -3.49
N LYS A 197 16.99 12.61 -4.70
CA LYS A 197 18.15 13.48 -4.95
C LYS A 197 17.91 14.94 -4.53
N ASN A 198 16.70 15.42 -4.68
CA ASN A 198 16.28 16.77 -4.30
C ASN A 198 14.77 16.83 -4.04
N LEU A 199 14.30 17.99 -3.55
CA LEU A 199 12.89 18.17 -3.22
C LEU A 199 11.96 17.97 -4.42
N ALA A 200 12.33 18.48 -5.59
CA ALA A 200 11.49 18.38 -6.78
C ALA A 200 11.30 16.92 -7.22
N GLU A 201 12.35 16.09 -7.18
CA GLU A 201 12.27 14.67 -7.48
C GLU A 201 11.49 13.90 -6.41
N GLY A 202 11.65 14.25 -5.13
CA GLY A 202 10.86 13.68 -4.05
C GLY A 202 9.37 14.00 -4.16
N GLN A 203 9.04 15.24 -4.55
CA GLN A 203 7.64 15.64 -4.79
C GLN A 203 7.02 14.93 -5.98
N LYS A 204 7.75 14.84 -7.11
CA LYS A 204 7.30 14.09 -8.28
C LYS A 204 7.09 12.59 -8.00
N GLY A 205 7.92 12.02 -7.12
CA GLY A 205 7.80 10.61 -6.73
C GLY A 205 6.66 10.32 -5.77
N LEU A 206 6.11 11.35 -5.09
CA LEU A 206 4.92 11.22 -4.25
C LEU A 206 3.62 11.47 -5.03
N LEU A 207 3.63 12.35 -6.01
CA LEU A 207 2.48 12.74 -6.85
C LEU A 207 2.35 11.83 -8.07
#